data_612014493321980374dc9c43902b037f
#
_entry.id   612014493321980374dc9c43902b037f
#
_cell.length_a   1.000
_cell.length_b   1.000
_cell.length_c   1.000
_cell.angle_alpha   90.00
_cell.angle_beta   90.00
_cell.angle_gamma   90.00
#
_symmetry.space_group_name_H-M   'P 1'
#
loop_
_entity.id
_entity.type
_entity.pdbx_description
1 polymer ?
#
loop_
_entity_poly.entity_id
_entity_poly.type
_entity_poly.pdbx_seq_one_letter_code
_entity_poly.pdbx_strand_id
1 'polypeptide(L)'
;TLEYEQNPTETNHLNNALGIASNQGPGYGGLSDDQFNDLLWSDFLSSYTYESYQGVYDGSGSLSDGISAVNEGVGIINYTGHSGPTGWGNGAPLSVADVNNLTNTDKLPFIFTVGCNPGQFNDYTECFCESWMWATDNEGNPTGAVGHLGSTISQSWEPPMHGQWAMNSILTESYESNVSRSYGGI
;
A
#
# COMPACT_ATOMS: atom_id res chain seq x y z
N THR A 1 -10.72 -8.50 -10.89
CA THR A 1 -10.54 -7.06 -10.61
C THR A 1 -11.51 -6.17 -11.37
N LEU A 2 -11.69 -6.36 -12.70
CA LEU A 2 -12.58 -5.49 -13.49
C LEU A 2 -14.03 -5.45 -12.96
N GLU A 3 -14.59 -6.58 -12.54
CA GLU A 3 -15.92 -6.63 -11.92
C GLU A 3 -15.94 -5.83 -10.62
N TYR A 4 -14.92 -6.01 -9.77
CA TYR A 4 -14.77 -5.25 -8.53
C TYR A 4 -14.68 -3.73 -8.76
N GLU A 5 -13.96 -3.29 -9.79
CA GLU A 5 -13.82 -1.87 -10.11
C GLU A 5 -15.12 -1.26 -10.65
N GLN A 6 -15.91 -2.03 -11.40
CA GLN A 6 -17.16 -1.56 -12.02
C GLN A 6 -18.38 -1.67 -11.09
N ASN A 7 -18.41 -2.70 -10.26
CA ASN A 7 -19.57 -3.04 -9.45
C ASN A 7 -19.14 -3.49 -8.03
N PRO A 8 -18.48 -2.65 -7.23
CA PRO A 8 -18.04 -3.04 -5.90
C PRO A 8 -19.26 -3.40 -5.03
N THR A 9 -19.24 -4.58 -4.43
CA THR A 9 -20.33 -5.05 -3.55
C THR A 9 -20.27 -4.40 -2.17
N GLU A 10 -19.07 -4.09 -1.71
CA GLU A 10 -18.83 -3.38 -0.45
C GLU A 10 -17.96 -2.12 -0.72
N THR A 11 -18.34 -0.99 -0.13
CA THR A 11 -17.64 0.29 -0.35
C THR A 11 -17.16 0.96 0.93
N ASN A 12 -17.59 0.50 2.11
CA ASN A 12 -17.24 1.12 3.39
C ASN A 12 -15.72 1.11 3.68
N HIS A 13 -15.00 0.10 3.19
CA HIS A 13 -13.54 -0.01 3.34
C HIS A 13 -12.78 1.01 2.50
N LEU A 14 -13.38 1.56 1.44
CA LEU A 14 -12.72 2.51 0.54
C LEU A 14 -12.31 3.82 1.24
N ASN A 15 -12.98 4.15 2.35
CA ASN A 15 -12.67 5.34 3.15
C ASN A 15 -11.58 5.09 4.21
N ASN A 16 -11.05 3.88 4.30
CA ASN A 16 -10.03 3.51 5.27
C ASN A 16 -8.64 3.54 4.63
N ALA A 17 -7.67 4.11 5.31
CA ALA A 17 -6.28 4.14 4.89
C ALA A 17 -5.39 3.37 5.87
N LEU A 18 -4.36 2.70 5.35
CA LEU A 18 -3.36 1.97 6.12
C LEU A 18 -1.97 2.49 5.77
N GLY A 19 -1.20 2.89 6.78
CA GLY A 19 0.22 3.18 6.69
C GLY A 19 1.03 2.04 7.29
N ILE A 20 1.98 1.49 6.55
CA ILE A 20 2.92 0.49 7.05
C ILE A 20 4.33 1.01 6.84
N ALA A 21 5.14 1.11 7.88
CA ALA A 21 6.46 1.71 7.73
C ALA A 21 7.51 1.22 8.72
N SER A 22 8.78 1.41 8.32
CA SER A 22 9.88 1.42 9.26
C SER A 22 9.85 2.68 10.13
N ASN A 23 10.66 2.72 11.18
CA ASN A 23 10.92 3.92 11.98
C ASN A 23 12.29 4.54 11.63
N GLN A 24 12.85 4.18 10.49
CA GLN A 24 14.17 4.66 10.05
C GLN A 24 14.06 6.03 9.36
N GLY A 25 15.17 6.75 9.37
CA GLY A 25 15.28 8.08 8.76
C GLY A 25 16.66 8.69 9.01
N PRO A 26 16.86 9.97 8.61
CA PRO A 26 15.89 10.84 7.94
C PRO A 26 15.73 10.52 6.45
N GLY A 27 14.48 10.59 5.96
CA GLY A 27 14.12 10.51 4.55
C GLY A 27 13.57 11.85 4.02
N TYR A 28 12.53 11.78 3.19
CA TYR A 28 11.89 12.96 2.60
C TYR A 28 11.45 13.98 3.65
N GLY A 29 11.84 15.24 3.46
CA GLY A 29 11.54 16.32 4.41
C GLY A 29 12.26 16.20 5.75
N GLY A 30 13.25 15.31 5.90
CA GLY A 30 13.95 15.05 7.14
C GLY A 30 13.18 14.17 8.12
N LEU A 31 12.08 13.55 7.68
CA LEU A 31 11.22 12.69 8.49
C LEU A 31 11.71 11.23 8.51
N SER A 32 11.36 10.48 9.55
CA SER A 32 11.42 9.02 9.51
C SER A 32 10.26 8.45 8.67
N ASP A 33 10.32 7.18 8.27
CA ASP A 33 9.34 6.57 7.39
C ASP A 33 7.93 6.55 7.99
N ASP A 34 7.80 6.27 9.28
CA ASP A 34 6.54 6.34 10.04
C ASP A 34 5.98 7.76 10.10
N GLN A 35 6.83 8.75 10.42
CA GLN A 35 6.44 10.16 10.41
C GLN A 35 6.03 10.62 9.01
N PHE A 36 6.68 10.11 7.97
CA PHE A 36 6.31 10.40 6.59
C PHE A 36 4.94 9.81 6.24
N ASN A 37 4.62 8.59 6.67
CA ASN A 37 3.28 8.02 6.49
C ASN A 37 2.20 8.81 7.24
N ASP A 38 2.49 9.27 8.46
CA ASP A 38 1.60 10.16 9.21
C ASP A 38 1.38 11.50 8.48
N LEU A 39 2.42 12.03 7.80
CA LEU A 39 2.30 13.22 6.97
C LEU A 39 1.39 12.97 5.76
N LEU A 40 1.52 11.84 5.06
CA LEU A 40 0.63 11.48 3.94
C LEU A 40 -0.83 11.44 4.38
N TRP A 41 -1.09 10.94 5.57
CA TRP A 41 -2.42 10.97 6.17
C TRP A 41 -2.87 12.42 6.47
N SER A 42 -2.09 13.16 7.27
CA SER A 42 -2.51 14.47 7.79
C SER A 42 -2.66 15.52 6.69
N ASP A 43 -1.76 15.55 5.71
CA ASP A 43 -1.70 16.60 4.71
C ASP A 43 -2.61 16.31 3.51
N PHE A 44 -2.86 15.04 3.21
CA PHE A 44 -3.59 14.63 2.01
C PHE A 44 -4.83 13.81 2.29
N LEU A 45 -4.68 12.57 2.77
CA LEU A 45 -5.77 11.61 2.79
C LEU A 45 -6.95 12.05 3.68
N SER A 46 -6.67 12.52 4.89
CA SER A 46 -7.69 12.95 5.87
C SER A 46 -8.52 14.16 5.42
N SER A 47 -7.99 14.96 4.50
CA SER A 47 -8.64 16.16 4.02
C SER A 47 -9.52 15.93 2.78
N TYR A 48 -9.53 14.72 2.22
CA TYR A 48 -10.23 14.47 0.97
C TYR A 48 -11.34 13.42 1.10
N THR A 49 -11.09 12.15 1.02
CA THR A 49 -12.17 11.14 1.05
C THR A 49 -12.00 10.09 2.13
N TYR A 50 -10.82 10.02 2.73
CA TYR A 50 -10.53 9.02 3.74
C TYR A 50 -10.96 9.48 5.12
N GLU A 51 -11.61 8.60 5.88
CA GLU A 51 -12.21 8.89 7.17
C GLU A 51 -11.47 8.23 8.34
N SER A 52 -10.73 7.15 8.08
CA SER A 52 -9.96 6.45 9.09
C SER A 52 -8.55 6.10 8.62
N TYR A 53 -7.63 6.04 9.58
CA TYR A 53 -6.24 5.69 9.36
C TYR A 53 -5.73 4.77 10.45
N GLN A 54 -5.01 3.74 10.05
CA GLN A 54 -4.23 2.91 10.95
C GLN A 54 -2.76 2.95 10.54
N GLY A 55 -1.88 3.28 11.49
CA GLY A 55 -0.44 3.14 11.34
C GLY A 55 0.04 1.82 11.94
N VAL A 56 0.79 1.03 11.18
CA VAL A 56 1.45 -0.21 11.62
C VAL A 56 2.94 -0.05 11.39
N TYR A 57 3.66 0.35 12.43
CA TYR A 57 5.04 0.81 12.35
C TYR A 57 5.99 -0.07 13.16
N ASP A 58 7.27 -0.09 12.77
CA ASP A 58 8.31 -0.75 13.54
C ASP A 58 8.32 -0.27 15.01
N GLY A 59 8.37 -1.21 15.94
CA GLY A 59 8.38 -0.96 17.38
C GLY A 59 6.98 -0.86 18.02
N SER A 60 5.92 -0.67 17.26
CA SER A 60 4.54 -0.61 17.77
C SER A 60 3.56 -1.52 17.03
N GLY A 61 3.82 -1.84 15.77
CA GLY A 61 3.00 -2.72 14.94
C GLY A 61 3.59 -4.13 14.82
N SER A 62 2.79 -5.01 14.26
CA SER A 62 3.17 -6.40 14.02
C SER A 62 2.59 -6.93 12.70
N LEU A 63 3.09 -8.10 12.26
CA LEU A 63 2.53 -8.81 11.10
C LEU A 63 1.02 -9.05 11.25
N SER A 64 0.58 -9.45 12.44
CA SER A 64 -0.85 -9.71 12.70
C SER A 64 -1.71 -8.47 12.61
N ASP A 65 -1.19 -7.31 12.99
CA ASP A 65 -1.93 -6.04 12.89
C ASP A 65 -2.13 -5.65 11.43
N GLY A 66 -1.08 -5.82 10.59
CA GLY A 66 -1.18 -5.58 9.16
C GLY A 66 -2.17 -6.53 8.47
N ILE A 67 -2.09 -7.83 8.75
CA ILE A 67 -3.03 -8.84 8.22
C ILE A 67 -4.47 -8.51 8.64
N SER A 68 -4.68 -8.16 9.90
CA SER A 68 -6.02 -7.81 10.41
C SER A 68 -6.58 -6.59 9.71
N ALA A 69 -5.78 -5.51 9.59
CA ALA A 69 -6.21 -4.29 8.92
C ALA A 69 -6.61 -4.54 7.46
N VAL A 70 -5.81 -5.33 6.72
CA VAL A 70 -6.13 -5.68 5.33
C VAL A 70 -7.41 -6.51 5.25
N ASN A 71 -7.58 -7.52 6.11
CA ASN A 71 -8.76 -8.38 6.09
C ASN A 71 -10.04 -7.65 6.55
N GLU A 72 -9.94 -6.68 7.46
CA GLU A 72 -11.04 -5.79 7.84
C GLU A 72 -11.46 -4.88 6.69
N GLY A 73 -10.52 -4.50 5.86
CA GLY A 73 -10.72 -3.76 4.63
C GLY A 73 -10.22 -2.32 4.67
N VAL A 74 -9.36 -2.00 3.72
CA VAL A 74 -8.81 -0.66 3.49
C VAL A 74 -8.86 -0.33 1.99
N GLY A 75 -9.01 0.94 1.65
CA GLY A 75 -9.03 1.40 0.26
C GLY A 75 -7.63 1.69 -0.29
N ILE A 76 -6.73 2.10 0.58
CA ILE A 76 -5.35 2.44 0.20
C ILE A 76 -4.35 1.94 1.25
N ILE A 77 -3.20 1.48 0.78
CA ILE A 77 -2.04 1.15 1.61
C ILE A 77 -0.84 1.96 1.13
N ASN A 78 -0.24 2.74 2.02
CA ASN A 78 1.06 3.35 1.83
C ASN A 78 2.11 2.57 2.62
N TYR A 79 3.07 1.97 1.92
CA TYR A 79 4.23 1.31 2.54
C TYR A 79 5.49 2.12 2.30
N THR A 80 6.28 2.34 3.37
CA THR A 80 7.60 2.99 3.28
C THR A 80 8.59 2.25 4.17
N GLY A 81 9.63 1.65 3.56
CA GLY A 81 10.62 0.88 4.29
C GLY A 81 11.42 -0.07 3.43
N HIS A 82 12.10 -1.03 4.09
CA HIS A 82 12.80 -2.09 3.38
C HIS A 82 11.84 -3.12 2.81
N SER A 83 12.10 -3.55 1.60
CA SER A 83 11.37 -4.64 0.96
C SER A 83 12.28 -5.47 0.07
N GLY A 84 11.77 -6.58 -0.39
CA GLY A 84 12.42 -7.45 -1.34
C GLY A 84 11.41 -8.12 -2.27
N PRO A 85 11.88 -8.97 -3.17
CA PRO A 85 11.00 -9.66 -4.12
C PRO A 85 9.94 -10.55 -3.48
N THR A 86 10.12 -10.92 -2.21
CA THR A 86 9.24 -11.85 -1.51
C THR A 86 8.45 -11.24 -0.36
N GLY A 87 8.56 -9.92 -0.12
CA GLY A 87 7.79 -9.28 0.94
C GLY A 87 8.31 -7.92 1.42
N TRP A 88 7.55 -7.33 2.33
CA TRP A 88 7.94 -6.18 3.14
C TRP A 88 8.79 -6.61 4.33
N GLY A 89 9.67 -5.71 4.79
CA GLY A 89 10.59 -5.97 5.90
C GLY A 89 10.22 -5.26 7.20
N ASN A 90 9.32 -4.28 7.17
CA ASN A 90 9.08 -3.37 8.29
C ASN A 90 7.60 -3.21 8.62
N GLY A 91 7.31 -2.74 9.81
CA GLY A 91 5.96 -2.49 10.33
C GLY A 91 5.13 -3.77 10.43
N ALA A 92 4.58 -4.19 9.33
CA ALA A 92 3.97 -5.50 9.13
C ALA A 92 4.77 -6.26 8.05
N PRO A 93 5.73 -7.12 8.41
CA PRO A 93 6.59 -7.80 7.45
C PRO A 93 5.87 -8.94 6.72
N LEU A 94 4.89 -8.59 5.87
CA LEU A 94 4.14 -9.53 5.06
C LEU A 94 5.02 -10.14 3.98
N SER A 95 4.90 -11.46 3.84
CA SER A 95 5.51 -12.24 2.76
C SER A 95 4.48 -12.61 1.68
N VAL A 96 4.96 -13.13 0.54
CA VAL A 96 4.11 -13.77 -0.50
C VAL A 96 3.16 -14.80 0.13
N ALA A 97 3.65 -15.62 1.08
CA ALA A 97 2.82 -16.63 1.73
C ALA A 97 1.70 -16.01 2.60
N ASP A 98 1.96 -14.88 3.26
CA ASP A 98 0.95 -14.19 4.04
C ASP A 98 -0.12 -13.57 3.14
N VAL A 99 0.28 -12.97 2.02
CA VAL A 99 -0.64 -12.40 1.03
C VAL A 99 -1.56 -13.49 0.45
N ASN A 100 -1.01 -14.64 0.11
CA ASN A 100 -1.78 -15.79 -0.42
C ASN A 100 -2.75 -16.41 0.60
N ASN A 101 -2.69 -15.98 1.86
CA ASN A 101 -3.62 -16.40 2.92
C ASN A 101 -4.57 -15.26 3.38
N LEU A 102 -4.59 -14.13 2.70
CA LEU A 102 -5.53 -13.05 3.01
C LEU A 102 -6.99 -13.46 2.74
N THR A 103 -7.90 -12.85 3.48
CA THR A 103 -9.35 -13.13 3.41
C THR A 103 -10.18 -11.91 3.10
N ASN A 104 -9.57 -10.90 2.48
CA ASN A 104 -10.18 -9.60 2.18
C ASN A 104 -10.97 -9.60 0.86
N THR A 105 -11.72 -10.66 0.59
CA THR A 105 -12.62 -10.76 -0.57
C THR A 105 -13.56 -9.54 -0.63
N ASP A 106 -13.71 -8.94 -1.82
CA ASP A 106 -14.49 -7.71 -2.05
C ASP A 106 -13.98 -6.45 -1.33
N LYS A 107 -12.76 -6.48 -0.76
CA LYS A 107 -12.13 -5.36 -0.07
C LYS A 107 -10.68 -5.18 -0.53
N LEU A 108 -10.51 -4.93 -1.81
CA LEU A 108 -9.21 -4.91 -2.45
C LEU A 108 -8.60 -3.49 -2.43
N PRO A 109 -7.53 -3.23 -1.66
CA PRO A 109 -6.85 -1.95 -1.63
C PRO A 109 -6.08 -1.65 -2.91
N PHE A 110 -5.77 -0.37 -3.14
CA PHE A 110 -4.66 0.02 -3.96
C PHE A 110 -3.41 0.23 -3.09
N ILE A 111 -2.24 -0.19 -3.56
CA ILE A 111 -1.01 -0.20 -2.76
C ILE A 111 0.07 0.64 -3.43
N PHE A 112 0.67 1.57 -2.68
CA PHE A 112 1.93 2.23 -3.02
C PHE A 112 3.05 1.69 -2.13
N THR A 113 4.05 1.03 -2.73
CA THR A 113 5.24 0.55 -2.02
C THR A 113 6.47 1.35 -2.39
N VAL A 114 6.99 2.09 -1.40
CA VAL A 114 8.36 2.63 -1.42
C VAL A 114 9.28 1.66 -0.71
N GLY A 115 10.04 0.91 -1.49
CA GLY A 115 10.96 -0.11 -1.03
C GLY A 115 11.64 -0.80 -2.20
N CYS A 116 12.67 -1.61 -1.91
CA CYS A 116 13.48 -2.26 -2.95
C CYS A 116 12.80 -3.52 -3.50
N ASN A 117 12.73 -3.66 -4.81
CA ASN A 117 12.47 -4.91 -5.52
C ASN A 117 11.12 -5.65 -5.32
N PRO A 118 10.03 -5.10 -4.74
CA PRO A 118 8.81 -5.88 -4.54
C PRO A 118 8.16 -6.32 -5.86
N GLY A 119 8.44 -5.60 -6.96
CA GLY A 119 7.97 -5.90 -8.31
C GLY A 119 9.02 -6.57 -9.22
N GLN A 120 10.03 -7.23 -8.68
CA GLN A 120 11.09 -7.88 -9.45
C GLN A 120 10.61 -9.21 -10.05
N PHE A 121 9.79 -9.14 -11.09
CA PHE A 121 9.12 -10.29 -11.72
C PHE A 121 10.02 -11.15 -12.63
N ASN A 122 11.23 -10.70 -12.98
CA ASN A 122 12.08 -11.37 -13.94
C ASN A 122 12.90 -12.54 -13.35
N ASP A 123 13.10 -12.60 -12.03
CA ASP A 123 13.94 -13.57 -11.36
C ASP A 123 13.19 -14.50 -10.40
N TYR A 124 11.88 -14.34 -10.27
CA TYR A 124 11.04 -15.08 -9.33
C TYR A 124 9.83 -15.67 -10.04
N THR A 125 9.37 -16.80 -9.57
CA THR A 125 8.13 -17.43 -10.09
C THR A 125 6.92 -16.58 -9.77
N GLU A 126 6.94 -15.94 -8.61
CA GLU A 126 5.94 -14.99 -8.13
C GLU A 126 6.66 -13.94 -7.29
N CYS A 127 6.65 -12.68 -7.71
CA CYS A 127 7.15 -11.60 -6.89
C CYS A 127 6.04 -11.03 -5.97
N PHE A 128 6.43 -10.24 -4.99
CA PHE A 128 5.51 -9.73 -3.99
C PHE A 128 4.38 -8.88 -4.57
N CYS A 129 4.64 -8.05 -5.59
CA CYS A 129 3.57 -7.32 -6.27
C CYS A 129 2.59 -8.24 -7.00
N GLU A 130 3.09 -9.31 -7.62
CA GLU A 130 2.25 -10.29 -8.32
C GLU A 130 1.36 -11.06 -7.35
N SER A 131 1.89 -11.45 -6.16
CA SER A 131 1.10 -12.17 -5.16
C SER A 131 -0.16 -11.40 -4.75
N TRP A 132 -0.06 -10.08 -4.57
CA TRP A 132 -1.21 -9.23 -4.28
C TRP A 132 -2.25 -9.20 -5.40
N MET A 133 -1.82 -9.34 -6.65
CA MET A 133 -2.71 -9.29 -7.82
C MET A 133 -3.34 -10.64 -8.15
N TRP A 134 -2.76 -11.75 -7.67
CA TRP A 134 -3.18 -13.12 -8.00
C TRP A 134 -3.81 -13.86 -6.83
N ALA A 135 -3.73 -13.33 -5.63
CA ALA A 135 -4.27 -13.96 -4.43
C ALA A 135 -5.77 -14.27 -4.60
N THR A 136 -6.17 -15.44 -4.13
CA THR A 136 -7.56 -15.89 -4.10
C THR A 136 -7.83 -16.67 -2.81
N ASP A 137 -9.08 -16.64 -2.37
CA ASP A 137 -9.55 -17.53 -1.31
C ASP A 137 -9.67 -19.00 -1.80
N ASN A 138 -10.09 -19.91 -0.92
CA ASN A 138 -10.26 -21.33 -1.25
C ASN A 138 -11.39 -21.60 -2.26
N GLU A 139 -12.24 -20.63 -2.52
CA GLU A 139 -13.35 -20.71 -3.49
C GLU A 139 -12.96 -20.11 -4.83
N GLY A 140 -11.77 -19.47 -4.92
CA GLY A 140 -11.25 -18.82 -6.11
C GLY A 140 -11.71 -17.37 -6.25
N ASN A 141 -12.30 -16.75 -5.22
CA ASN A 141 -12.64 -15.34 -5.25
C ASN A 141 -11.37 -14.49 -5.04
N PRO A 142 -11.23 -13.36 -5.74
CA PRO A 142 -10.06 -12.49 -5.57
C PRO A 142 -9.91 -11.97 -4.13
N THR A 143 -8.71 -12.09 -3.61
CA THR A 143 -8.21 -11.41 -2.41
C THR A 143 -7.01 -10.56 -2.77
N GLY A 144 -6.27 -10.03 -1.78
CA GLY A 144 -5.08 -9.22 -2.05
C GLY A 144 -5.42 -7.78 -2.42
N ALA A 145 -5.12 -7.34 -3.64
CA ALA A 145 -5.24 -5.93 -4.04
C ALA A 145 -5.81 -5.73 -5.44
N VAL A 146 -6.42 -4.56 -5.69
CA VAL A 146 -6.87 -4.14 -7.03
C VAL A 146 -5.70 -3.60 -7.86
N GLY A 147 -4.66 -3.10 -7.23
CA GLY A 147 -3.45 -2.61 -7.87
C GLY A 147 -2.30 -2.47 -6.88
N HIS A 148 -1.08 -2.73 -7.34
CA HIS A 148 0.13 -2.61 -6.51
C HIS A 148 1.24 -1.92 -7.32
N LEU A 149 1.59 -0.71 -6.94
CA LEU A 149 2.75 0.01 -7.46
C LEU A 149 3.97 -0.32 -6.60
N GLY A 150 4.98 -0.94 -7.20
CA GLY A 150 6.22 -1.29 -6.53
C GLY A 150 7.40 -1.34 -7.50
N SER A 151 8.61 -1.11 -6.98
CA SER A 151 9.83 -1.07 -7.78
C SER A 151 10.28 -2.45 -8.25
N THR A 152 10.77 -2.51 -9.48
CA THR A 152 11.43 -3.70 -10.05
C THR A 152 12.94 -3.78 -9.75
N ILE A 153 13.50 -2.74 -9.11
CA ILE A 153 14.93 -2.60 -8.79
C ILE A 153 15.12 -2.13 -7.35
N SER A 154 16.36 -2.16 -6.88
CA SER A 154 16.73 -1.47 -5.64
C SER A 154 16.56 0.03 -5.79
N GLN A 155 16.01 0.67 -4.77
CA GLN A 155 15.74 2.11 -4.75
C GLN A 155 16.67 2.83 -3.77
N SER A 156 16.97 4.09 -4.05
CA SER A 156 17.44 5.03 -3.04
C SER A 156 16.29 5.39 -2.10
N TRP A 157 16.57 6.12 -1.00
CA TRP A 157 15.58 6.38 0.04
C TRP A 157 14.61 7.52 -0.32
N GLU A 158 15.13 8.74 -0.37
CA GLU A 158 14.32 9.97 -0.46
C GLU A 158 13.57 10.15 -1.80
N PRO A 159 14.18 9.94 -2.99
CA PRO A 159 13.47 10.17 -4.25
C PRO A 159 12.18 9.36 -4.44
N PRO A 160 12.10 8.06 -4.09
CA PRO A 160 10.84 7.34 -4.18
C PRO A 160 9.81 7.79 -3.14
N MET A 161 10.21 8.24 -1.95
CA MET A 161 9.30 8.86 -0.99
C MET A 161 8.67 10.14 -1.55
N HIS A 162 9.45 10.98 -2.27
CA HIS A 162 8.90 12.13 -2.98
C HIS A 162 7.89 11.71 -4.06
N GLY A 163 8.15 10.62 -4.77
CA GLY A 163 7.17 10.04 -5.70
C GLY A 163 5.87 9.66 -5.00
N GLN A 164 5.95 8.99 -3.85
CA GLN A 164 4.78 8.61 -3.05
C GLN A 164 4.01 9.85 -2.53
N TRP A 165 4.73 10.88 -2.08
CA TRP A 165 4.15 12.16 -1.70
C TRP A 165 3.36 12.79 -2.87
N ALA A 166 3.97 12.86 -4.06
CA ALA A 166 3.32 13.41 -5.24
C ALA A 166 2.07 12.60 -5.65
N MET A 167 2.13 11.28 -5.63
CA MET A 167 1.00 10.41 -5.95
C MET A 167 -0.18 10.62 -4.98
N ASN A 168 0.07 10.66 -3.66
CA ASN A 168 -0.97 10.94 -2.66
C ASN A 168 -1.55 12.35 -2.85
N SER A 169 -0.71 13.34 -3.14
CA SER A 169 -1.11 14.71 -3.41
C SER A 169 -2.00 14.83 -4.66
N ILE A 170 -1.66 14.13 -5.76
CA ILE A 170 -2.48 14.10 -6.97
C ILE A 170 -3.81 13.40 -6.71
N LEU A 171 -3.79 12.26 -6.04
CA LEU A 171 -4.98 11.48 -5.68
C LEU A 171 -6.01 12.31 -4.91
N THR A 172 -5.55 13.18 -4.02
CA THR A 172 -6.38 14.05 -3.18
C THR A 172 -6.61 15.44 -3.78
N GLU A 173 -6.32 15.64 -5.07
CA GLU A 173 -6.50 16.91 -5.79
C GLU A 173 -5.70 18.09 -5.20
N SER A 174 -4.60 17.79 -4.48
CA SER A 174 -3.79 18.80 -3.76
C SER A 174 -2.51 19.19 -4.48
N TYR A 175 -2.20 18.57 -5.65
CA TYR A 175 -0.98 18.81 -6.39
C TYR A 175 -1.19 19.86 -7.50
N GLU A 176 -0.98 21.14 -7.19
CA GLU A 176 -1.16 22.28 -8.12
C GLU A 176 -2.54 22.25 -8.80
N SER A 177 -2.56 22.17 -10.14
CA SER A 177 -3.76 22.01 -10.95
C SER A 177 -3.91 20.60 -11.54
N ASN A 178 -3.08 19.66 -11.11
CA ASN A 178 -3.10 18.28 -11.59
C ASN A 178 -4.16 17.48 -10.83
N VAL A 179 -5.21 17.08 -11.52
CA VAL A 179 -6.30 16.29 -10.96
C VAL A 179 -6.39 14.97 -11.70
N SER A 180 -6.19 13.87 -10.98
CA SER A 180 -6.43 12.54 -11.48
C SER A 180 -7.31 11.76 -10.51
N ARG A 181 -8.41 11.22 -11.02
CA ARG A 181 -9.39 10.45 -10.24
C ARG A 181 -9.29 8.95 -10.46
N SER A 182 -8.18 8.50 -11.01
CA SER A 182 -7.89 7.08 -11.17
C SER A 182 -6.43 6.80 -10.89
N TYR A 183 -6.17 5.68 -10.26
CA TYR A 183 -4.79 5.25 -9.97
C TYR A 183 -3.94 5.09 -11.24
N GLY A 184 -4.54 4.70 -12.36
CA GLY A 184 -3.86 4.63 -13.64
C GLY A 184 -3.60 5.98 -14.31
N GLY A 185 -4.14 7.07 -13.77
CA GLY A 185 -3.94 8.44 -14.25
C GLY A 185 -2.90 9.23 -13.45
N ILE A 186 -2.46 8.69 -12.32
CA ILE A 186 -1.39 9.25 -11.47
C ILE A 186 -0.05 8.76 -11.97
#